data_73587b4c6ba712f67dd65bb6338bf713
#
_entry.id   73587b4c6ba712f67dd65bb6338bf713
#
_cell.length_a   1.000
_cell.length_b   1.000
_cell.length_c   1.000
_cell.angle_alpha   90.00
_cell.angle_beta   90.00
_cell.angle_gamma   90.00
#
_symmetry.space_group_name_H-M   'P 1'
#
loop_
_entity.id
_entity.type
_entity.pdbx_description
1 polymer ?
#
loop_
_entity_poly.entity_id
_entity_poly.type
_entity_poly.pdbx_seq_one_letter_code
_entity_poly.pdbx_strand_id
1 'polypeptide(L)'
;MNPVDSAKQGHINGLWRRYRGLPRNVFAIGLVSLLNDASSEIIYPLLPIFLATSLGASARAIGTIEGLAESISSLLKLFAGYLSDRLAKRKVLVVAGYSIASLARPLLAFAQTWTQVLAIRLSDRVGKGIRAAPRDAMIADAVRVEQRGIAFGFHRAMDHAGAVVGPIIGYLLVVLFVANAKSPTTGEFSKIFIAASVPALLAVLVAIFFMRESPVKSERGPELAKLSLRGFDSNFKRFLLVLALFTLSNSSDAFLILRAMESGVSVAIVPLLWAAHHGMKVLSSLFGGDLSDRLGRKQLIVAGWILYAAVYAGFAYATNQASLWVLFLVYGIYFGLAEGAEKALVADLVRPEQRGTAYGLYNLAFGVTVFPASFLMGMIWDWKGPAVAFLVSALVGATAALLLLIFVKPHPELERPSTI
;
A
#
# COMPACT_ATOMS: atom_id res chain seq x y z
N MET A 1 -38.84 -1.38 22.10
CA MET A 1 -37.72 -1.05 21.23
C MET A 1 -36.98 0.11 21.89
N ASN A 2 -35.68 -0.08 22.22
CA ASN A 2 -34.95 0.87 23.05
C ASN A 2 -34.65 2.15 22.23
N PRO A 3 -34.81 3.38 22.74
CA PRO A 3 -34.53 4.61 21.99
C PRO A 3 -33.10 4.69 21.37
N VAL A 4 -32.16 4.01 22.01
CA VAL A 4 -30.74 3.88 21.51
C VAL A 4 -30.67 3.03 20.25
N ASP A 5 -31.53 2.01 20.11
CA ASP A 5 -31.52 1.13 18.91
C ASP A 5 -32.21 1.81 17.72
N SER A 6 -33.23 2.64 17.97
CA SER A 6 -33.90 3.41 16.91
C SER A 6 -32.97 4.53 16.33
N ALA A 7 -32.17 5.19 17.18
CA ALA A 7 -31.21 6.19 16.76
C ALA A 7 -30.06 5.57 15.97
N LYS A 8 -29.55 4.40 16.38
CA LYS A 8 -28.52 3.65 15.62
C LYS A 8 -29.05 3.16 14.27
N GLN A 9 -30.28 2.65 14.21
CA GLN A 9 -30.93 2.20 12.99
C GLN A 9 -31.19 3.36 12.01
N GLY A 10 -31.58 4.55 12.52
CA GLY A 10 -31.71 5.78 11.73
C GLY A 10 -30.40 6.25 11.13
N HIS A 11 -29.30 6.14 11.88
CA HIS A 11 -27.95 6.53 11.43
C HIS A 11 -27.41 5.57 10.35
N ILE A 12 -27.60 4.26 10.53
CA ILE A 12 -27.21 3.24 9.54
C ILE A 12 -28.01 3.39 8.24
N ASN A 13 -29.33 3.59 8.34
CA ASN A 13 -30.17 3.82 7.17
C ASN A 13 -29.80 5.12 6.42
N GLY A 14 -29.37 6.15 7.14
CA GLY A 14 -28.86 7.40 6.57
C GLY A 14 -27.54 7.20 5.81
N LEU A 15 -26.62 6.38 6.34
CA LEU A 15 -25.36 6.01 5.68
C LEU A 15 -25.61 5.21 4.39
N TRP A 16 -26.47 4.18 4.43
CA TRP A 16 -26.80 3.38 3.25
C TRP A 16 -27.45 4.21 2.13
N ARG A 17 -28.30 5.19 2.46
CA ARG A 17 -28.85 6.13 1.48
C ARG A 17 -27.77 6.99 0.83
N ARG A 18 -26.77 7.44 1.60
CA ARG A 18 -25.63 8.24 1.08
C ARG A 18 -24.77 7.41 0.13
N TYR A 19 -24.47 6.14 0.45
CA TYR A 19 -23.74 5.25 -0.45
C TYR A 19 -24.52 4.98 -1.75
N ARG A 20 -25.83 4.68 -1.67
CA ARG A 20 -26.67 4.49 -2.86
C ARG A 20 -26.80 5.72 -3.72
N GLY A 21 -26.62 6.90 -3.17
CA GLY A 21 -26.64 8.18 -3.89
C GLY A 21 -25.33 8.52 -4.61
N LEU A 22 -24.28 7.69 -4.52
CA LEU A 22 -23.04 7.92 -5.25
C LEU A 22 -23.23 7.77 -6.76
N PRO A 23 -22.55 8.59 -7.59
CA PRO A 23 -22.61 8.49 -9.04
C PRO A 23 -22.12 7.12 -9.56
N ARG A 24 -22.69 6.66 -10.67
CA ARG A 24 -22.29 5.40 -11.32
C ARG A 24 -20.79 5.32 -11.61
N ASN A 25 -20.16 6.45 -11.90
CA ASN A 25 -18.72 6.51 -12.17
C ASN A 25 -17.89 6.14 -10.94
N VAL A 26 -18.32 6.52 -9.73
CA VAL A 26 -17.64 6.15 -8.47
C VAL A 26 -17.75 4.63 -8.23
N PHE A 27 -18.91 4.03 -8.50
CA PHE A 27 -19.08 2.58 -8.43
C PHE A 27 -18.21 1.85 -9.44
N ALA A 28 -18.15 2.33 -10.68
CA ALA A 28 -17.31 1.74 -11.73
C ALA A 28 -15.82 1.78 -11.33
N ILE A 29 -15.33 2.94 -10.83
CA ILE A 29 -13.96 3.09 -10.36
C ILE A 29 -13.68 2.15 -9.16
N GLY A 30 -14.61 2.06 -8.21
CA GLY A 30 -14.49 1.15 -7.07
C GLY A 30 -14.41 -0.33 -7.50
N LEU A 31 -15.26 -0.76 -8.43
CA LEU A 31 -15.24 -2.13 -8.96
C LEU A 31 -13.93 -2.44 -9.71
N VAL A 32 -13.44 -1.49 -10.51
CA VAL A 32 -12.14 -1.60 -11.19
C VAL A 32 -11.02 -1.78 -10.18
N SER A 33 -11.01 -1.00 -9.10
CA SER A 33 -10.01 -1.12 -8.04
C SER A 33 -10.10 -2.47 -7.32
N LEU A 34 -11.29 -2.91 -6.94
CA LEU A 34 -11.51 -4.22 -6.31
C LEU A 34 -10.95 -5.36 -7.16
N LEU A 35 -11.34 -5.41 -8.43
CA LEU A 35 -10.91 -6.48 -9.36
C LEU A 35 -9.40 -6.44 -9.61
N ASN A 36 -8.84 -5.24 -9.79
CA ASN A 36 -7.41 -5.09 -10.00
C ASN A 36 -6.60 -5.49 -8.75
N ASP A 37 -7.05 -5.08 -7.56
CA ASP A 37 -6.36 -5.39 -6.32
C ASP A 37 -6.52 -6.86 -5.94
N ALA A 38 -7.70 -7.47 -6.17
CA ALA A 38 -7.85 -8.91 -6.04
C ALA A 38 -6.85 -9.66 -6.94
N SER A 39 -6.71 -9.27 -8.21
CA SER A 39 -5.72 -9.87 -9.12
C SER A 39 -4.28 -9.72 -8.62
N SER A 40 -3.88 -8.52 -8.20
CA SER A 40 -2.51 -8.29 -7.72
C SER A 40 -2.20 -9.04 -6.44
N GLU A 41 -3.18 -9.15 -5.56
CA GLU A 41 -3.04 -9.78 -4.25
C GLU A 41 -3.18 -11.33 -4.28
N ILE A 42 -3.69 -11.91 -5.38
CA ILE A 42 -3.49 -13.34 -5.67
C ILE A 42 -2.00 -13.62 -5.92
N ILE A 43 -1.34 -12.75 -6.69
CA ILE A 43 0.05 -12.92 -7.13
C ILE A 43 1.04 -12.57 -6.02
N TYR A 44 0.81 -11.45 -5.32
CA TYR A 44 1.78 -10.84 -4.42
C TYR A 44 2.35 -11.80 -3.36
N PRO A 45 1.55 -12.55 -2.58
CA PRO A 45 2.09 -13.47 -1.58
C PRO A 45 2.80 -14.70 -2.18
N LEU A 46 2.55 -15.03 -3.44
CA LEU A 46 3.15 -16.18 -4.11
C LEU A 46 4.43 -15.81 -4.89
N LEU A 47 4.59 -14.56 -5.28
CA LEU A 47 5.68 -14.12 -6.12
C LEU A 47 7.08 -14.29 -5.48
N PRO A 48 7.31 -13.89 -4.20
CA PRO A 48 8.60 -14.13 -3.55
C PRO A 48 8.94 -15.62 -3.46
N ILE A 49 7.92 -16.48 -3.27
CA ILE A 49 8.07 -17.92 -3.21
C ILE A 49 8.49 -18.45 -4.59
N PHE A 50 7.77 -18.07 -5.64
CA PHE A 50 8.10 -18.43 -7.03
C PHE A 50 9.53 -18.00 -7.39
N LEU A 51 9.92 -16.76 -7.04
CA LEU A 51 11.26 -16.24 -7.28
C LEU A 51 12.34 -17.09 -6.58
N ALA A 52 12.15 -17.40 -5.31
CA ALA A 52 13.12 -18.15 -4.52
C ALA A 52 13.16 -19.63 -4.92
N THR A 53 12.00 -20.31 -5.04
CA THR A 53 11.95 -21.77 -5.20
C THR A 53 12.03 -22.22 -6.65
N SER A 54 11.39 -21.50 -7.59
CA SER A 54 11.34 -21.90 -9.00
C SER A 54 12.42 -21.24 -9.84
N LEU A 55 12.82 -20.01 -9.54
CA LEU A 55 13.81 -19.26 -10.33
C LEU A 55 15.17 -19.12 -9.62
N GLY A 56 15.32 -19.63 -8.40
CA GLY A 56 16.58 -19.59 -7.65
C GLY A 56 17.06 -18.16 -7.34
N ALA A 57 16.14 -17.19 -7.27
CA ALA A 57 16.49 -15.81 -7.02
C ALA A 57 16.97 -15.62 -5.58
N SER A 58 18.08 -14.90 -5.39
CA SER A 58 18.57 -14.54 -4.07
C SER A 58 17.66 -13.51 -3.39
N ALA A 59 17.77 -13.36 -2.07
CA ALA A 59 17.02 -12.36 -1.32
C ALA A 59 17.33 -10.94 -1.82
N ARG A 60 18.58 -10.67 -2.22
CA ARG A 60 18.98 -9.40 -2.85
C ARG A 60 18.26 -9.17 -4.19
N ALA A 61 18.09 -10.19 -5.02
CA ALA A 61 17.36 -10.07 -6.28
C ALA A 61 15.88 -9.75 -6.02
N ILE A 62 15.25 -10.40 -5.04
CA ILE A 62 13.86 -10.14 -4.63
C ILE A 62 13.72 -8.72 -4.08
N GLY A 63 14.63 -8.27 -3.22
CA GLY A 63 14.67 -6.90 -2.72
C GLY A 63 14.86 -5.85 -3.83
N THR A 64 15.66 -6.18 -4.86
CA THR A 64 15.82 -5.34 -6.05
C THR A 64 14.53 -5.21 -6.83
N ILE A 65 13.83 -6.33 -7.09
CA ILE A 65 12.57 -6.34 -7.84
C ILE A 65 11.51 -5.50 -7.13
N GLU A 66 11.24 -5.79 -5.86
CA GLU A 66 10.16 -5.14 -5.13
C GLU A 66 10.51 -3.68 -4.79
N GLY A 67 11.77 -3.41 -4.42
CA GLY A 67 12.22 -2.06 -4.10
C GLY A 67 12.17 -1.13 -5.31
N LEU A 68 12.68 -1.55 -6.48
CA LEU A 68 12.60 -0.76 -7.72
C LEU A 68 11.14 -0.57 -8.16
N ALA A 69 10.34 -1.62 -8.08
CA ALA A 69 8.94 -1.58 -8.46
C ALA A 69 8.15 -0.53 -7.64
N GLU A 70 8.30 -0.53 -6.32
CA GLU A 70 7.61 0.44 -5.46
C GLU A 70 8.17 1.85 -5.58
N SER A 71 9.50 1.99 -5.74
CA SER A 71 10.16 3.28 -6.00
C SER A 71 9.62 3.93 -7.28
N ILE A 72 9.61 3.21 -8.40
CA ILE A 72 9.09 3.71 -9.68
C ILE A 72 7.62 4.08 -9.57
N SER A 73 6.78 3.24 -8.95
CA SER A 73 5.36 3.55 -8.72
C SER A 73 5.18 4.85 -7.95
N SER A 74 5.96 5.05 -6.88
CA SER A 74 5.85 6.22 -6.02
C SER A 74 6.32 7.50 -6.71
N LEU A 75 7.41 7.42 -7.48
CA LEU A 75 7.92 8.56 -8.24
C LEU A 75 7.00 8.94 -9.41
N LEU A 76 6.45 7.95 -10.13
CA LEU A 76 5.54 8.22 -11.24
C LEU A 76 4.22 8.87 -10.81
N LYS A 77 3.74 8.62 -9.58
CA LYS A 77 2.54 9.31 -9.05
C LYS A 77 2.70 10.84 -9.05
N LEU A 78 3.93 11.34 -8.82
CA LEU A 78 4.21 12.78 -8.82
C LEU A 78 4.02 13.40 -10.21
N PHE A 79 4.40 12.68 -11.27
CA PHE A 79 4.28 13.15 -12.65
C PHE A 79 2.90 12.89 -13.25
N ALA A 80 2.23 11.81 -12.82
CA ALA A 80 0.93 11.41 -13.36
C ALA A 80 -0.16 12.45 -13.11
N GLY A 81 -0.12 13.15 -11.97
CA GLY A 81 -1.03 14.26 -11.66
C GLY A 81 -0.88 15.40 -12.67
N TYR A 82 0.35 15.88 -12.88
CA TYR A 82 0.64 16.92 -13.85
C TYR A 82 0.20 16.53 -15.27
N LEU A 83 0.54 15.31 -15.70
CA LEU A 83 0.16 14.82 -17.02
C LEU A 83 -1.34 14.73 -17.18
N SER A 84 -2.05 14.31 -16.16
CA SER A 84 -3.51 14.24 -16.10
C SER A 84 -4.18 15.60 -16.33
N ASP A 85 -3.68 16.62 -15.63
CA ASP A 85 -4.22 17.97 -15.73
C ASP A 85 -3.90 18.61 -17.07
N ARG A 86 -2.72 18.34 -17.63
CA ARG A 86 -2.32 18.84 -18.97
C ARG A 86 -3.10 18.22 -20.11
N LEU A 87 -3.34 16.92 -20.06
CA LEU A 87 -4.03 16.20 -21.14
C LEU A 87 -5.54 16.34 -21.09
N ALA A 88 -6.12 16.72 -19.96
CA ALA A 88 -7.57 16.80 -19.71
C ALA A 88 -8.35 15.52 -20.11
N LYS A 89 -7.67 14.37 -20.22
CA LYS A 89 -8.21 13.06 -20.63
C LYS A 89 -7.89 12.01 -19.56
N ARG A 90 -8.51 12.15 -18.38
CA ARG A 90 -8.22 11.32 -17.19
C ARG A 90 -8.57 9.85 -17.40
N LYS A 91 -9.72 9.55 -18.02
CA LYS A 91 -10.13 8.17 -18.31
C LYS A 91 -9.07 7.44 -19.15
N VAL A 92 -8.50 8.08 -20.16
CA VAL A 92 -7.50 7.46 -21.04
C VAL A 92 -6.27 7.04 -20.24
N LEU A 93 -5.76 7.90 -19.33
CA LEU A 93 -4.61 7.57 -18.47
C LEU A 93 -4.94 6.43 -17.49
N VAL A 94 -6.15 6.45 -16.91
CA VAL A 94 -6.61 5.39 -16.01
C VAL A 94 -6.72 4.05 -16.74
N VAL A 95 -7.37 4.02 -17.89
CA VAL A 95 -7.51 2.80 -18.71
C VAL A 95 -6.14 2.31 -19.16
N ALA A 96 -5.27 3.18 -19.68
CA ALA A 96 -3.91 2.81 -20.07
C ALA A 96 -3.11 2.20 -18.91
N GLY A 97 -3.18 2.83 -17.72
CA GLY A 97 -2.48 2.32 -16.53
C GLY A 97 -2.99 0.94 -16.08
N TYR A 98 -4.31 0.71 -16.09
CA TYR A 98 -4.86 -0.61 -15.80
C TYR A 98 -4.52 -1.62 -16.90
N SER A 99 -4.54 -1.24 -18.17
CA SER A 99 -4.20 -2.12 -19.30
C SER A 99 -2.74 -2.57 -19.23
N ILE A 100 -1.80 -1.66 -18.98
CA ILE A 100 -0.38 -1.99 -18.81
C ILE A 100 -0.19 -3.03 -17.68
N ALA A 101 -0.79 -2.78 -16.51
CA ALA A 101 -0.70 -3.69 -15.39
C ALA A 101 -1.34 -5.06 -15.69
N SER A 102 -2.53 -5.08 -16.31
CA SER A 102 -3.28 -6.30 -16.61
C SER A 102 -2.63 -7.15 -17.69
N LEU A 103 -1.96 -6.53 -18.67
CA LEU A 103 -1.21 -7.24 -19.72
C LEU A 103 0.14 -7.75 -19.21
N ALA A 104 0.75 -7.07 -18.23
CA ALA A 104 2.00 -7.52 -17.63
C ALA A 104 1.83 -8.80 -16.78
N ARG A 105 0.75 -8.92 -16.01
CA ARG A 105 0.57 -10.02 -15.04
C ARG A 105 0.59 -11.43 -15.64
N PRO A 106 -0.11 -11.74 -16.74
CA PRO A 106 -0.05 -13.07 -17.35
C PRO A 106 1.34 -13.43 -17.84
N LEU A 107 2.21 -12.48 -18.14
CA LEU A 107 3.60 -12.73 -18.55
C LEU A 107 4.43 -13.39 -17.44
N LEU A 108 4.03 -13.25 -16.17
CA LEU A 108 4.68 -13.96 -15.06
C LEU A 108 4.62 -15.49 -15.23
N ALA A 109 3.55 -15.99 -15.87
CA ALA A 109 3.40 -17.43 -16.14
C ALA A 109 4.47 -18.00 -17.07
N PHE A 110 5.14 -17.15 -17.84
CA PHE A 110 6.15 -17.52 -18.82
C PHE A 110 7.56 -17.08 -18.41
N ALA A 111 7.71 -16.47 -17.24
CA ALA A 111 8.99 -16.00 -16.75
C ALA A 111 9.91 -17.18 -16.36
N GLN A 112 11.12 -17.20 -16.87
CA GLN A 112 12.15 -18.20 -16.61
C GLN A 112 13.34 -17.66 -15.81
N THR A 113 13.44 -16.34 -15.67
CA THR A 113 14.50 -15.67 -14.94
C THR A 113 13.94 -14.54 -14.06
N TRP A 114 14.63 -14.24 -12.97
CA TRP A 114 14.25 -13.14 -12.09
C TRP A 114 14.31 -11.77 -12.78
N THR A 115 15.16 -11.61 -13.81
CA THR A 115 15.25 -10.36 -14.59
C THR A 115 14.00 -10.15 -15.47
N GLN A 116 13.42 -11.23 -16.02
CA GLN A 116 12.12 -11.15 -16.70
C GLN A 116 11.01 -10.75 -15.72
N VAL A 117 11.01 -11.35 -14.52
CA VAL A 117 10.06 -10.94 -13.46
C VAL A 117 10.25 -9.47 -13.09
N LEU A 118 11.50 -8.99 -12.97
CA LEU A 118 11.79 -7.57 -12.75
C LEU A 118 11.13 -6.69 -13.82
N ALA A 119 11.34 -6.98 -15.10
CA ALA A 119 10.76 -6.20 -16.21
C ALA A 119 9.21 -6.18 -16.14
N ILE A 120 8.60 -7.34 -15.88
CA ILE A 120 7.14 -7.48 -15.74
C ILE A 120 6.62 -6.67 -14.54
N ARG A 121 7.29 -6.77 -13.39
CA ARG A 121 6.93 -6.02 -12.17
C ARG A 121 7.07 -4.51 -12.37
N LEU A 122 8.13 -4.06 -13.04
CA LEU A 122 8.30 -2.64 -13.38
C LEU A 122 7.16 -2.16 -14.28
N SER A 123 6.75 -2.95 -15.28
CA SER A 123 5.62 -2.61 -16.16
C SER A 123 4.32 -2.49 -15.37
N ASP A 124 4.01 -3.46 -14.49
CA ASP A 124 2.82 -3.39 -13.62
C ASP A 124 2.85 -2.12 -12.75
N ARG A 125 4.01 -1.77 -12.17
CA ARG A 125 4.16 -0.59 -11.30
C ARG A 125 4.12 0.74 -12.06
N VAL A 126 4.62 0.78 -13.28
CA VAL A 126 4.42 1.92 -14.20
C VAL A 126 2.93 2.14 -14.44
N GLY A 127 2.18 1.09 -14.73
CA GLY A 127 0.71 1.16 -14.85
C GLY A 127 0.05 1.70 -13.58
N LYS A 128 0.47 1.26 -12.38
CA LYS A 128 -0.01 1.76 -11.09
C LYS A 128 0.31 3.25 -10.90
N GLY A 129 1.53 3.66 -11.22
CA GLY A 129 1.96 5.06 -11.09
C GLY A 129 1.16 6.01 -11.98
N ILE A 130 0.94 5.64 -13.24
CA ILE A 130 0.23 6.47 -14.22
C ILE A 130 -1.24 6.66 -13.86
N ARG A 131 -1.94 5.62 -13.35
CA ARG A 131 -3.38 5.68 -13.10
C ARG A 131 -3.79 6.32 -11.77
N ALA A 132 -2.91 6.32 -10.75
CA ALA A 132 -3.31 6.65 -9.38
C ALA A 132 -3.87 8.07 -9.24
N ALA A 133 -3.13 9.09 -9.65
CA ALA A 133 -3.57 10.49 -9.52
C ALA A 133 -4.76 10.83 -10.43
N PRO A 134 -4.79 10.44 -11.73
CA PRO A 134 -5.97 10.66 -12.59
C PRO A 134 -7.24 9.99 -12.06
N ARG A 135 -7.14 8.78 -11.50
CA ARG A 135 -8.24 8.05 -10.88
C ARG A 135 -8.84 8.82 -9.70
N ASP A 136 -7.97 9.27 -8.80
CA ASP A 136 -8.39 10.01 -7.60
C ASP A 136 -9.05 11.34 -7.98
N ALA A 137 -8.54 12.02 -9.02
CA ALA A 137 -9.15 13.21 -9.57
C ALA A 137 -10.54 12.93 -10.18
N MET A 138 -10.72 11.81 -10.91
CA MET A 138 -12.03 11.42 -11.43
C MET A 138 -13.06 11.14 -10.33
N ILE A 139 -12.64 10.58 -9.19
CA ILE A 139 -13.53 10.40 -8.02
C ILE A 139 -13.94 11.76 -7.47
N ALA A 140 -12.98 12.67 -7.27
CA ALA A 140 -13.23 14.01 -6.71
C ALA A 140 -14.18 14.84 -7.59
N ASP A 141 -14.04 14.74 -8.92
CA ASP A 141 -14.87 15.50 -9.88
C ASP A 141 -16.26 14.89 -10.07
N ALA A 142 -16.43 13.59 -9.79
CA ALA A 142 -17.71 12.92 -9.93
C ALA A 142 -18.73 13.31 -8.86
N VAL A 143 -18.30 13.91 -7.75
CA VAL A 143 -19.13 14.21 -6.57
C VAL A 143 -18.99 15.67 -6.13
N ARG A 144 -19.98 16.15 -5.36
CA ARG A 144 -19.87 17.46 -4.69
C ARG A 144 -18.82 17.41 -3.57
N VAL A 145 -18.32 18.57 -3.14
CA VAL A 145 -17.28 18.69 -2.11
C VAL A 145 -17.68 17.97 -0.82
N GLU A 146 -18.95 18.07 -0.42
CA GLU A 146 -19.50 17.46 0.80
C GLU A 146 -19.59 15.93 0.73
N GLN A 147 -19.57 15.37 -0.48
CA GLN A 147 -19.65 13.93 -0.73
C GLN A 147 -18.29 13.28 -1.00
N ARG A 148 -17.21 14.07 -1.09
CA ARG A 148 -15.86 13.53 -1.39
C ARG A 148 -15.41 12.51 -0.36
N GLY A 149 -15.65 12.76 0.92
CA GLY A 149 -15.27 11.82 1.98
C GLY A 149 -15.90 10.44 1.81
N ILE A 150 -17.22 10.39 1.50
CA ILE A 150 -17.92 9.10 1.31
C ILE A 150 -17.51 8.41 0.00
N ALA A 151 -17.22 9.17 -1.06
CA ALA A 151 -16.76 8.61 -2.34
C ALA A 151 -15.36 7.98 -2.23
N PHE A 152 -14.41 8.68 -1.59
CA PHE A 152 -13.09 8.14 -1.31
C PHE A 152 -13.14 6.98 -0.29
N GLY A 153 -14.01 7.06 0.72
CA GLY A 153 -14.25 5.98 1.67
C GLY A 153 -14.75 4.71 0.97
N PHE A 154 -15.71 4.85 0.05
CA PHE A 154 -16.19 3.73 -0.77
C PHE A 154 -15.06 3.13 -1.63
N HIS A 155 -14.29 3.97 -2.31
CA HIS A 155 -13.17 3.51 -3.12
C HIS A 155 -12.13 2.75 -2.27
N ARG A 156 -11.76 3.27 -1.09
CA ARG A 156 -10.87 2.58 -0.15
C ARG A 156 -11.42 1.25 0.33
N ALA A 157 -12.73 1.18 0.60
CA ALA A 157 -13.37 -0.07 0.98
C ALA A 157 -13.27 -1.12 -0.14
N MET A 158 -13.40 -0.71 -1.41
CA MET A 158 -13.21 -1.59 -2.57
C MET A 158 -11.74 -2.05 -2.72
N ASP A 159 -10.76 -1.15 -2.58
CA ASP A 159 -9.33 -1.50 -2.56
C ASP A 159 -9.05 -2.56 -1.48
N HIS A 160 -9.49 -2.29 -0.26
CA HIS A 160 -9.27 -3.22 0.86
C HIS A 160 -10.03 -4.54 0.70
N ALA A 161 -11.25 -4.52 0.14
CA ALA A 161 -11.98 -5.75 -0.16
C ALA A 161 -11.20 -6.60 -1.17
N GLY A 162 -10.63 -5.99 -2.21
CA GLY A 162 -9.74 -6.66 -3.16
C GLY A 162 -8.50 -7.25 -2.49
N ALA A 163 -7.89 -6.49 -1.56
CA ALA A 163 -6.69 -6.92 -0.84
C ALA A 163 -6.93 -8.08 0.13
N VAL A 164 -8.16 -8.29 0.60
CA VAL A 164 -8.54 -9.45 1.42
C VAL A 164 -9.00 -10.63 0.55
N VAL A 165 -9.85 -10.36 -0.44
CA VAL A 165 -10.44 -11.39 -1.31
C VAL A 165 -9.39 -12.02 -2.23
N GLY A 166 -8.43 -11.22 -2.72
CA GLY A 166 -7.36 -11.70 -3.61
C GLY A 166 -6.58 -12.87 -3.00
N PRO A 167 -5.97 -12.73 -1.83
CA PRO A 167 -5.22 -13.83 -1.21
C PRO A 167 -6.09 -15.04 -0.85
N ILE A 168 -7.38 -14.85 -0.51
CA ILE A 168 -8.31 -15.98 -0.30
C ILE A 168 -8.50 -16.75 -1.60
N ILE A 169 -8.70 -16.06 -2.74
CA ILE A 169 -8.72 -16.71 -4.05
C ILE A 169 -7.37 -17.37 -4.34
N GLY A 170 -6.26 -16.71 -4.00
CA GLY A 170 -4.91 -17.26 -4.12
C GLY A 170 -4.74 -18.59 -3.39
N TYR A 171 -5.23 -18.68 -2.14
CA TYR A 171 -5.29 -19.92 -1.38
C TYR A 171 -6.06 -21.02 -2.13
N LEU A 172 -7.26 -20.70 -2.61
CA LEU A 172 -8.09 -21.66 -3.34
C LEU A 172 -7.40 -22.16 -4.63
N LEU A 173 -6.72 -21.25 -5.36
CA LEU A 173 -5.96 -21.62 -6.56
C LEU A 173 -4.74 -22.49 -6.22
N VAL A 174 -4.07 -22.24 -5.09
CA VAL A 174 -2.98 -23.13 -4.63
C VAL A 174 -3.51 -24.50 -4.29
N VAL A 175 -4.63 -24.61 -3.55
CA VAL A 175 -5.26 -25.90 -3.25
C VAL A 175 -5.69 -26.65 -4.51
N LEU A 176 -6.15 -25.91 -5.54
CA LEU A 176 -6.62 -26.50 -6.80
C LEU A 176 -5.48 -26.95 -7.72
N PHE A 177 -4.40 -26.19 -7.83
CA PHE A 177 -3.38 -26.40 -8.86
C PHE A 177 -2.06 -26.96 -8.34
N VAL A 178 -1.77 -26.86 -7.04
CA VAL A 178 -0.49 -27.30 -6.45
C VAL A 178 -0.66 -28.68 -5.83
N ALA A 179 -0.02 -29.68 -6.41
CA ALA A 179 -0.09 -31.05 -5.92
C ALA A 179 0.75 -31.26 -4.65
N ASN A 180 1.91 -30.59 -4.55
CA ASN A 180 2.78 -30.65 -3.39
C ASN A 180 3.13 -29.24 -2.88
N ALA A 181 2.46 -28.83 -1.82
CA ALA A 181 2.64 -27.50 -1.23
C ALA A 181 4.03 -27.27 -0.59
N LYS A 182 4.89 -28.29 -0.46
CA LYS A 182 6.27 -28.14 0.00
C LYS A 182 7.25 -27.79 -1.12
N SER A 183 6.96 -28.20 -2.35
CA SER A 183 7.79 -27.97 -3.53
C SER A 183 6.91 -27.74 -4.77
N PRO A 184 6.26 -26.58 -4.90
CA PRO A 184 5.45 -26.27 -6.07
C PRO A 184 6.33 -26.18 -7.31
N THR A 185 5.83 -26.66 -8.43
CA THR A 185 6.52 -26.56 -9.72
C THR A 185 6.26 -25.22 -10.40
N THR A 186 7.15 -24.82 -11.31
CA THR A 186 6.98 -23.62 -12.14
C THR A 186 5.65 -23.65 -12.92
N GLY A 187 5.26 -24.83 -13.45
CA GLY A 187 3.99 -24.97 -14.18
C GLY A 187 2.75 -24.78 -13.32
N GLU A 188 2.80 -25.13 -12.04
CA GLU A 188 1.70 -24.89 -11.09
C GLU A 188 1.56 -23.38 -10.79
N PHE A 189 2.66 -22.66 -10.56
CA PHE A 189 2.65 -21.22 -10.44
C PHE A 189 2.12 -20.53 -11.71
N SER A 190 2.52 -21.01 -12.90
CA SER A 190 2.05 -20.48 -14.18
C SER A 190 0.52 -20.52 -14.29
N LYS A 191 -0.10 -21.65 -13.90
CA LYS A 191 -1.57 -21.77 -13.88
C LYS A 191 -2.22 -20.75 -12.96
N ILE A 192 -1.65 -20.54 -11.77
CA ILE A 192 -2.14 -19.57 -10.80
C ILE A 192 -2.02 -18.14 -11.36
N PHE A 193 -0.89 -17.77 -11.95
CA PHE A 193 -0.67 -16.42 -12.50
C PHE A 193 -1.58 -16.12 -13.70
N ILE A 194 -1.87 -17.12 -14.54
CA ILE A 194 -2.86 -17.01 -15.62
C ILE A 194 -4.26 -16.81 -15.02
N ALA A 195 -4.66 -17.61 -14.03
CA ALA A 195 -5.95 -17.46 -13.36
C ALA A 195 -6.09 -16.10 -12.66
N ALA A 196 -5.03 -15.62 -12.01
CA ALA A 196 -4.97 -14.30 -11.38
C ALA A 196 -5.15 -13.14 -12.37
N SER A 197 -4.87 -13.36 -13.66
CA SER A 197 -5.03 -12.35 -14.70
C SER A 197 -6.49 -12.11 -15.09
N VAL A 198 -7.40 -13.04 -14.79
CA VAL A 198 -8.83 -12.92 -15.13
C VAL A 198 -9.47 -11.70 -14.46
N PRO A 199 -9.38 -11.49 -13.13
CA PRO A 199 -9.91 -10.28 -12.52
C PRO A 199 -9.26 -8.99 -13.08
N ALA A 200 -7.96 -9.01 -13.43
CA ALA A 200 -7.29 -7.87 -14.01
C ALA A 200 -7.86 -7.49 -15.38
N LEU A 201 -8.10 -8.47 -16.24
CA LEU A 201 -8.73 -8.25 -17.56
C LEU A 201 -10.17 -7.73 -17.40
N LEU A 202 -10.94 -8.29 -16.47
CA LEU A 202 -12.27 -7.80 -16.13
C LEU A 202 -12.22 -6.34 -15.65
N ALA A 203 -11.22 -5.97 -14.83
CA ALA A 203 -11.03 -4.59 -14.40
C ALA A 203 -10.85 -3.63 -15.61
N VAL A 204 -10.04 -4.02 -16.59
CA VAL A 204 -9.85 -3.23 -17.82
C VAL A 204 -11.16 -3.11 -18.62
N LEU A 205 -11.91 -4.19 -18.79
CA LEU A 205 -13.20 -4.16 -19.47
C LEU A 205 -14.18 -3.21 -18.76
N VAL A 206 -14.29 -3.32 -17.44
CA VAL A 206 -15.12 -2.41 -16.65
C VAL A 206 -14.64 -0.96 -16.80
N ALA A 207 -13.33 -0.70 -16.80
CA ALA A 207 -12.78 0.64 -16.98
C ALA A 207 -13.13 1.22 -18.38
N ILE A 208 -13.04 0.42 -19.43
CA ILE A 208 -13.34 0.85 -20.80
C ILE A 208 -14.83 1.16 -20.96
N PHE A 209 -15.71 0.25 -20.54
CA PHE A 209 -17.13 0.31 -20.86
C PHE A 209 -17.97 1.09 -19.84
N PHE A 210 -17.61 1.08 -18.57
CA PHE A 210 -18.44 1.65 -17.50
C PHE A 210 -17.91 2.95 -16.92
N MET A 211 -16.58 3.21 -16.97
CA MET A 211 -16.06 4.51 -16.55
C MET A 211 -16.36 5.58 -17.60
N ARG A 212 -16.70 6.76 -17.13
CA ARG A 212 -16.95 7.94 -17.99
C ARG A 212 -15.91 9.00 -17.72
N GLU A 213 -15.50 9.74 -18.77
CA GLU A 213 -14.64 10.90 -18.62
C GLU A 213 -15.33 11.95 -17.74
N SER A 214 -14.57 12.54 -16.82
CA SER A 214 -15.05 13.64 -16.01
C SER A 214 -14.57 14.96 -16.60
N PRO A 215 -15.44 15.97 -16.78
CA PRO A 215 -15.01 17.27 -17.29
C PRO A 215 -14.00 17.87 -16.29
N VAL A 216 -12.86 18.30 -16.80
CA VAL A 216 -11.81 18.93 -15.98
C VAL A 216 -12.28 20.31 -15.57
N LYS A 217 -12.51 20.52 -14.27
CA LYS A 217 -12.90 21.81 -13.69
C LYS A 217 -11.69 22.59 -13.15
N SER A 218 -10.50 22.40 -13.68
CA SER A 218 -9.32 23.11 -13.19
C SER A 218 -9.29 24.53 -13.75
N GLU A 219 -9.51 25.50 -12.91
CA GLU A 219 -9.33 26.93 -13.22
C GLU A 219 -7.83 27.34 -13.22
N ARG A 220 -6.96 26.48 -12.70
CA ARG A 220 -5.50 26.68 -12.66
C ARG A 220 -4.86 25.82 -13.73
N GLY A 221 -3.98 26.44 -14.53
CA GLY A 221 -3.15 25.70 -15.49
C GLY A 221 -2.31 24.61 -14.82
N PRO A 222 -1.87 23.58 -15.57
CA PRO A 222 -1.06 22.51 -15.03
C PRO A 222 0.29 23.06 -14.57
N GLU A 223 0.53 23.08 -13.28
CA GLU A 223 1.83 23.39 -12.68
C GLU A 223 2.48 22.10 -12.16
N LEU A 224 3.69 21.82 -12.62
CA LEU A 224 4.56 20.87 -11.94
C LEU A 224 4.83 21.42 -10.53
N ALA A 225 4.44 20.67 -9.51
CA ALA A 225 4.79 21.03 -8.15
C ALA A 225 6.31 21.24 -8.06
N LYS A 226 6.74 22.45 -7.77
CA LYS A 226 8.16 22.72 -7.53
C LYS A 226 8.56 22.03 -6.24
N LEU A 227 9.08 20.79 -6.35
CA LEU A 227 9.56 19.99 -5.22
C LEU A 227 10.84 20.63 -4.66
N SER A 228 10.68 21.68 -3.88
CA SER A 228 11.77 22.42 -3.26
C SER A 228 11.57 22.47 -1.76
N LEU A 229 12.62 22.16 -1.01
CA LEU A 229 12.65 22.33 0.46
C LEU A 229 12.80 23.80 0.88
N ARG A 230 13.00 24.73 -0.08
CA ARG A 230 13.09 26.16 0.23
C ARG A 230 11.73 26.67 0.71
N GLY A 231 11.72 27.43 1.81
CA GLY A 231 10.50 27.97 2.39
C GLY A 231 9.76 27.05 3.37
N PHE A 232 10.22 25.83 3.57
CA PHE A 232 9.72 24.96 4.64
C PHE A 232 10.50 25.15 5.94
N ASP A 233 9.80 25.05 7.07
CA ASP A 233 10.38 25.10 8.39
C ASP A 233 11.37 23.94 8.65
N SER A 234 12.30 24.17 9.55
CA SER A 234 13.29 23.17 9.97
C SER A 234 12.65 21.93 10.57
N ASN A 235 11.50 22.07 11.21
CA ASN A 235 10.77 20.97 11.82
C ASN A 235 10.22 20.00 10.75
N PHE A 236 9.63 20.50 9.68
CA PHE A 236 9.20 19.67 8.54
C PHE A 236 10.39 18.97 7.85
N LYS A 237 11.51 19.67 7.69
CA LYS A 237 12.74 19.06 7.11
C LYS A 237 13.29 17.94 7.98
N ARG A 238 13.29 18.12 9.32
CA ARG A 238 13.69 17.06 10.27
C ARG A 238 12.73 15.87 10.17
N PHE A 239 11.43 16.12 10.10
CA PHE A 239 10.45 15.05 9.91
C PHE A 239 10.73 14.25 8.64
N LEU A 240 10.99 14.89 7.49
CA LEU A 240 11.30 14.19 6.24
C LEU A 240 12.57 13.34 6.34
N LEU A 241 13.61 13.83 7.01
CA LEU A 241 14.85 13.05 7.22
C LEU A 241 14.61 11.82 8.11
N VAL A 242 13.85 12.00 9.20
CA VAL A 242 13.51 10.90 10.12
C VAL A 242 12.57 9.90 9.42
N LEU A 243 11.64 10.37 8.61
CA LEU A 243 10.78 9.52 7.78
C LEU A 243 11.61 8.71 6.77
N ALA A 244 12.57 9.33 6.10
CA ALA A 244 13.47 8.63 5.18
C ALA A 244 14.27 7.55 5.92
N LEU A 245 14.77 7.82 7.13
CA LEU A 245 15.43 6.82 7.96
C LEU A 245 14.49 5.68 8.33
N PHE A 246 13.26 5.97 8.74
CA PHE A 246 12.25 4.94 9.01
C PHE A 246 11.95 4.12 7.75
N THR A 247 11.74 4.77 6.60
CA THR A 247 11.52 4.08 5.32
C THR A 247 12.70 3.19 4.95
N LEU A 248 13.93 3.57 5.30
CA LEU A 248 15.11 2.74 5.08
C LEU A 248 15.08 1.45 5.91
N SER A 249 14.41 1.45 7.06
CA SER A 249 14.18 0.23 7.85
C SER A 249 13.01 -0.61 7.28
N ASN A 250 12.04 0.04 6.62
CA ASN A 250 10.81 -0.57 6.16
C ASN A 250 10.98 -1.15 4.75
N SER A 251 11.61 -2.32 4.68
CA SER A 251 11.80 -3.07 3.45
C SER A 251 10.47 -3.66 2.91
N SER A 252 10.52 -4.23 1.71
CA SER A 252 9.36 -4.92 1.12
C SER A 252 8.84 -6.05 2.02
N ASP A 253 7.52 -6.14 2.14
CA ASP A 253 6.82 -7.22 2.85
C ASP A 253 7.09 -8.62 2.25
N ALA A 254 7.68 -8.69 1.05
CA ALA A 254 8.17 -9.93 0.45
C ALA A 254 9.13 -10.69 1.36
N PHE A 255 9.92 -9.99 2.19
CA PHE A 255 10.84 -10.61 3.15
C PHE A 255 10.11 -11.27 4.33
N LEU A 256 8.95 -10.76 4.75
CA LEU A 256 8.09 -11.41 5.73
C LEU A 256 7.58 -12.76 5.21
N ILE A 257 7.20 -12.79 3.92
CA ILE A 257 6.75 -14.00 3.22
C ILE A 257 7.90 -15.01 3.11
N LEU A 258 9.09 -14.57 2.70
CA LEU A 258 10.28 -15.44 2.64
C LEU A 258 10.59 -16.02 4.03
N ARG A 259 10.54 -15.20 5.08
CA ARG A 259 10.77 -15.66 6.46
C ARG A 259 9.74 -16.70 6.90
N ALA A 260 8.48 -16.52 6.53
CA ALA A 260 7.43 -17.50 6.80
C ALA A 260 7.74 -18.85 6.12
N MET A 261 8.19 -18.85 4.87
CA MET A 261 8.59 -20.04 4.14
C MET A 261 9.78 -20.74 4.78
N GLU A 262 10.84 -20.01 5.13
CA GLU A 262 12.03 -20.56 5.81
C GLU A 262 11.68 -21.17 7.18
N SER A 263 10.67 -20.64 7.85
CA SER A 263 10.15 -21.16 9.11
C SER A 263 9.17 -22.34 8.94
N GLY A 264 9.05 -22.90 7.73
CA GLY A 264 8.29 -24.11 7.43
C GLY A 264 6.78 -23.88 7.20
N VAL A 265 6.34 -22.63 6.97
CA VAL A 265 4.95 -22.38 6.56
C VAL A 265 4.74 -22.90 5.15
N SER A 266 3.70 -23.70 4.96
CA SER A 266 3.32 -24.22 3.64
C SER A 266 2.91 -23.10 2.69
N VAL A 267 3.26 -23.22 1.39
CA VAL A 267 2.86 -22.28 0.34
C VAL A 267 1.34 -22.04 0.33
N ALA A 268 0.54 -23.06 0.65
CA ALA A 268 -0.91 -22.90 0.74
C ALA A 268 -1.35 -21.95 1.87
N ILE A 269 -0.63 -21.91 2.98
CA ILE A 269 -0.99 -21.07 4.15
C ILE A 269 -0.56 -19.62 3.97
N VAL A 270 0.48 -19.33 3.19
CA VAL A 270 1.01 -17.96 3.01
C VAL A 270 -0.06 -16.97 2.52
N PRO A 271 -0.91 -17.27 1.53
CA PRO A 271 -1.98 -16.36 1.15
C PRO A 271 -2.99 -16.08 2.28
N LEU A 272 -3.26 -17.06 3.16
CA LEU A 272 -4.15 -16.85 4.30
C LEU A 272 -3.51 -15.96 5.37
N LEU A 273 -2.20 -16.12 5.65
CA LEU A 273 -1.45 -15.18 6.51
C LEU A 273 -1.54 -13.76 5.96
N TRP A 274 -1.40 -13.61 4.65
CA TRP A 274 -1.49 -12.33 3.97
C TRP A 274 -2.89 -11.73 4.02
N ALA A 275 -3.94 -12.53 3.81
CA ALA A 275 -5.33 -12.11 3.98
C ALA A 275 -5.63 -11.63 5.41
N ALA A 276 -5.16 -12.39 6.41
CA ALA A 276 -5.34 -12.04 7.81
C ALA A 276 -4.61 -10.75 8.19
N HIS A 277 -3.38 -10.55 7.68
CA HIS A 277 -2.65 -9.31 7.80
C HIS A 277 -3.44 -8.11 7.24
N HIS A 278 -3.95 -8.22 6.01
CA HIS A 278 -4.78 -7.17 5.40
C HIS A 278 -6.09 -6.94 6.17
N GLY A 279 -6.74 -7.98 6.64
CA GLY A 279 -7.91 -7.87 7.51
C GLY A 279 -7.62 -7.08 8.78
N MET A 280 -6.48 -7.36 9.44
CA MET A 280 -6.06 -6.63 10.64
C MET A 280 -5.68 -5.18 10.31
N LYS A 281 -4.99 -4.93 9.18
CA LYS A 281 -4.69 -3.58 8.68
C LYS A 281 -5.98 -2.75 8.49
N VAL A 282 -7.02 -3.33 7.90
CA VAL A 282 -8.33 -2.68 7.74
C VAL A 282 -8.94 -2.35 9.09
N LEU A 283 -9.03 -3.34 9.98
CA LEU A 283 -9.61 -3.17 11.30
C LEU A 283 -8.88 -2.09 12.11
N SER A 284 -7.56 -2.14 12.17
CA SER A 284 -6.75 -1.17 12.93
C SER A 284 -6.85 0.25 12.34
N SER A 285 -6.96 0.38 11.00
CA SER A 285 -7.10 1.69 10.35
C SER A 285 -8.43 2.38 10.66
N LEU A 286 -9.51 1.62 10.97
CA LEU A 286 -10.78 2.19 11.38
C LEU A 286 -10.69 2.95 12.71
N PHE A 287 -9.82 2.50 13.61
CA PHE A 287 -9.62 3.11 14.93
C PHE A 287 -8.44 4.07 14.97
N GLY A 288 -7.47 3.91 14.06
CA GLY A 288 -6.23 4.69 14.05
C GLY A 288 -6.46 6.20 13.90
N GLY A 289 -7.44 6.62 13.11
CA GLY A 289 -7.78 8.02 12.92
C GLY A 289 -8.27 8.69 14.22
N ASP A 290 -9.28 8.09 14.88
CA ASP A 290 -9.81 8.59 16.15
C ASP A 290 -8.73 8.58 17.25
N LEU A 291 -7.93 7.51 17.31
CA LEU A 291 -6.83 7.40 18.26
C LEU A 291 -5.75 8.46 18.03
N SER A 292 -5.46 8.80 16.76
CA SER A 292 -4.53 9.86 16.37
C SER A 292 -4.98 11.24 16.86
N ASP A 293 -6.29 11.53 16.78
CA ASP A 293 -6.85 12.79 17.22
C ASP A 293 -6.86 12.92 18.76
N ARG A 294 -7.01 11.78 19.49
CA ARG A 294 -7.04 11.75 20.97
C ARG A 294 -5.66 11.73 21.63
N LEU A 295 -4.75 10.90 21.14
CA LEU A 295 -3.42 10.71 21.75
C LEU A 295 -2.38 11.67 21.18
N GLY A 296 -2.68 12.32 20.05
CA GLY A 296 -1.73 13.13 19.31
C GLY A 296 -0.98 12.32 18.23
N ARG A 297 -0.83 12.94 17.07
CA ARG A 297 -0.32 12.27 15.85
C ARG A 297 1.10 11.76 16.00
N LYS A 298 1.98 12.57 16.57
CA LYS A 298 3.39 12.21 16.80
C LYS A 298 3.51 11.00 17.73
N GLN A 299 2.78 10.98 18.85
CA GLN A 299 2.81 9.90 19.81
C GLN A 299 2.33 8.59 19.18
N LEU A 300 1.29 8.67 18.36
CA LEU A 300 0.76 7.48 17.68
C LEU A 300 1.73 6.94 16.63
N ILE A 301 2.41 7.81 15.88
CA ILE A 301 3.47 7.40 14.92
C ILE A 301 4.62 6.72 15.67
N VAL A 302 5.10 7.31 16.78
CA VAL A 302 6.16 6.72 17.59
C VAL A 302 5.75 5.34 18.11
N ALA A 303 4.54 5.20 18.65
CA ALA A 303 4.01 3.90 19.09
C ALA A 303 3.95 2.89 17.95
N GLY A 304 3.48 3.29 16.76
CA GLY A 304 3.44 2.45 15.58
C GLY A 304 4.84 2.01 15.11
N TRP A 305 5.80 2.92 15.08
CA TRP A 305 7.18 2.60 14.67
C TRP A 305 7.94 1.73 15.69
N ILE A 306 7.66 1.89 16.99
CA ILE A 306 8.18 0.98 18.01
C ILE A 306 7.54 -0.41 17.88
N LEU A 307 6.21 -0.47 17.62
CA LEU A 307 5.53 -1.72 17.36
C LEU A 307 6.10 -2.41 16.11
N TYR A 308 6.35 -1.67 15.03
CA TYR A 308 7.05 -2.16 13.85
C TYR A 308 8.42 -2.78 14.21
N ALA A 309 9.24 -2.05 14.97
CA ALA A 309 10.57 -2.53 15.38
C ALA A 309 10.47 -3.81 16.23
N ALA A 310 9.52 -3.89 17.15
CA ALA A 310 9.28 -5.09 17.96
C ALA A 310 8.83 -6.29 17.10
N VAL A 311 7.95 -6.06 16.12
CA VAL A 311 7.49 -7.10 15.16
C VAL A 311 8.66 -7.60 14.31
N TYR A 312 9.49 -6.70 13.78
CA TYR A 312 10.66 -7.10 12.99
C TYR A 312 11.69 -7.86 13.84
N ALA A 313 11.93 -7.45 15.08
CA ALA A 313 12.72 -8.22 16.03
C ALA A 313 12.10 -9.60 16.31
N GLY A 314 10.76 -9.68 16.39
CA GLY A 314 10.04 -10.94 16.51
C GLY A 314 10.27 -11.86 15.31
N PHE A 315 10.21 -11.33 14.08
CA PHE A 315 10.52 -12.12 12.87
C PHE A 315 11.93 -12.65 12.82
N ALA A 316 12.92 -11.96 13.43
CA ALA A 316 14.29 -12.46 13.52
C ALA A 316 14.35 -13.81 14.25
N TYR A 317 13.53 -13.99 15.28
CA TYR A 317 13.53 -15.17 16.16
C TYR A 317 12.35 -16.12 15.95
N ALA A 318 11.43 -15.82 15.04
CA ALA A 318 10.27 -16.67 14.76
C ALA A 318 10.71 -18.03 14.17
N THR A 319 10.36 -19.13 14.85
CA THR A 319 10.74 -20.51 14.47
C THR A 319 9.55 -21.42 14.24
N ASN A 320 8.34 -20.96 14.54
CA ASN A 320 7.13 -21.77 14.40
C ASN A 320 5.97 -20.98 13.78
N GLN A 321 5.01 -21.73 13.22
CA GLN A 321 3.88 -21.15 12.51
C GLN A 321 3.01 -20.27 13.42
N ALA A 322 2.81 -20.60 14.69
CA ALA A 322 1.95 -19.82 15.58
C ALA A 322 2.53 -18.41 15.84
N SER A 323 3.85 -18.32 16.07
CA SER A 323 4.50 -17.00 16.23
C SER A 323 4.38 -16.15 14.96
N LEU A 324 4.47 -16.76 13.78
CA LEU A 324 4.30 -16.04 12.53
C LEU A 324 2.88 -15.50 12.35
N TRP A 325 1.84 -16.28 12.66
CA TRP A 325 0.46 -15.78 12.65
C TRP A 325 0.30 -14.55 13.54
N VAL A 326 0.81 -14.60 14.78
CA VAL A 326 0.75 -13.46 15.70
C VAL A 326 1.49 -12.25 15.12
N LEU A 327 2.70 -12.45 14.60
CA LEU A 327 3.51 -11.35 14.05
C LEU A 327 2.86 -10.71 12.81
N PHE A 328 2.28 -11.48 11.89
CA PHE A 328 1.56 -10.94 10.74
C PHE A 328 0.31 -10.12 11.15
N LEU A 329 -0.43 -10.60 12.15
CA LEU A 329 -1.59 -9.86 12.68
C LEU A 329 -1.15 -8.57 13.37
N VAL A 330 -0.15 -8.63 14.25
CA VAL A 330 0.38 -7.45 14.96
C VAL A 330 1.00 -6.45 13.98
N TYR A 331 1.67 -6.92 12.93
CA TYR A 331 2.18 -6.08 11.86
C TYR A 331 1.05 -5.29 11.15
N GLY A 332 -0.13 -5.89 10.98
CA GLY A 332 -1.30 -5.18 10.46
C GLY A 332 -1.74 -4.01 11.35
N ILE A 333 -1.58 -4.11 12.68
CA ILE A 333 -1.90 -3.03 13.62
C ILE A 333 -0.98 -1.82 13.41
N TYR A 334 0.31 -2.03 13.17
CA TYR A 334 1.27 -0.96 12.88
C TYR A 334 0.76 -0.01 11.78
N PHE A 335 0.23 -0.54 10.69
CA PHE A 335 -0.31 0.28 9.58
C PHE A 335 -1.46 1.18 10.02
N GLY A 336 -2.37 0.67 10.85
CA GLY A 336 -3.48 1.45 11.39
C GLY A 336 -3.03 2.59 12.30
N LEU A 337 -1.95 2.38 13.05
CA LEU A 337 -1.39 3.41 13.93
C LEU A 337 -0.60 4.47 13.16
N ALA A 338 0.24 4.07 12.20
CA ALA A 338 1.23 4.95 11.59
C ALA A 338 0.75 5.63 10.30
N GLU A 339 0.19 4.89 9.33
CA GLU A 339 -0.02 5.40 7.96
C GLU A 339 -0.91 6.65 7.89
N GLY A 340 -2.02 6.65 8.63
CA GLY A 340 -2.94 7.78 8.68
C GLY A 340 -2.36 8.98 9.44
N ALA A 341 -1.72 8.71 10.58
CA ALA A 341 -1.12 9.71 11.43
C ALA A 341 0.07 10.42 10.78
N GLU A 342 0.91 9.70 10.00
CA GLU A 342 2.02 10.29 9.24
C GLU A 342 1.53 11.33 8.23
N LYS A 343 0.50 10.99 7.44
CA LYS A 343 -0.07 11.91 6.46
C LYS A 343 -0.71 13.13 7.14
N ALA A 344 -1.36 12.91 8.27
CA ALA A 344 -1.94 13.98 9.06
C ALA A 344 -0.86 14.91 9.64
N LEU A 345 0.24 14.34 10.16
CA LEU A 345 1.36 15.12 10.68
C LEU A 345 2.02 15.98 9.57
N VAL A 346 2.13 15.50 8.34
CA VAL A 346 2.59 16.32 7.20
C VAL A 346 1.74 17.58 7.06
N ALA A 347 0.40 17.45 7.12
CA ALA A 347 -0.49 18.60 7.01
C ALA A 347 -0.37 19.60 8.17
N ASP A 348 -0.02 19.09 9.37
CA ASP A 348 0.14 19.93 10.57
C ASP A 348 1.46 20.68 10.64
N LEU A 349 2.49 20.13 10.01
CA LEU A 349 3.84 20.73 10.00
C LEU A 349 4.00 21.84 8.96
N VAL A 350 2.99 22.10 8.11
CA VAL A 350 3.09 23.05 7.01
C VAL A 350 1.85 23.92 6.87
N ARG A 351 2.01 25.11 6.28
CA ARG A 351 0.87 25.99 5.98
C ARG A 351 -0.06 25.37 4.93
N PRO A 352 -1.37 25.69 4.93
CA PRO A 352 -2.34 25.15 3.97
C PRO A 352 -1.91 25.27 2.51
N GLU A 353 -1.27 26.39 2.13
CA GLU A 353 -0.83 26.67 0.75
C GLU A 353 0.34 25.76 0.33
N GLN A 354 1.11 25.24 1.30
CA GLN A 354 2.28 24.39 1.08
C GLN A 354 1.96 22.89 1.10
N ARG A 355 0.75 22.47 1.49
CA ARG A 355 0.38 21.06 1.70
C ARG A 355 0.62 20.20 0.47
N GLY A 356 0.28 20.69 -0.72
CA GLY A 356 0.51 19.96 -1.98
C GLY A 356 1.98 19.62 -2.20
N THR A 357 2.88 20.60 -2.05
CA THR A 357 4.32 20.41 -2.15
C THR A 357 4.86 19.51 -1.03
N ALA A 358 4.34 19.66 0.20
CA ALA A 358 4.74 18.83 1.34
C ALA A 358 4.42 17.35 1.14
N TYR A 359 3.22 17.03 0.64
CA TYR A 359 2.87 15.64 0.27
C TYR A 359 3.70 15.13 -0.90
N GLY A 360 4.04 16.00 -1.86
CA GLY A 360 4.98 15.66 -2.93
C GLY A 360 6.37 15.27 -2.39
N LEU A 361 6.91 16.07 -1.47
CA LEU A 361 8.20 15.80 -0.80
C LEU A 361 8.14 14.54 0.10
N TYR A 362 7.03 14.31 0.80
CA TYR A 362 6.78 13.07 1.56
C TYR A 362 6.85 11.84 0.64
N ASN A 363 6.12 11.86 -0.48
CA ASN A 363 6.11 10.75 -1.44
C ASN A 363 7.48 10.59 -2.14
N LEU A 364 8.19 11.69 -2.39
CA LEU A 364 9.55 11.66 -2.93
C LEU A 364 10.52 11.01 -1.95
N ALA A 365 10.50 11.39 -0.68
CA ALA A 365 11.34 10.80 0.36
C ALA A 365 11.10 9.29 0.46
N PHE A 366 9.83 8.86 0.49
CA PHE A 366 9.46 7.45 0.45
C PHE A 366 9.97 6.76 -0.83
N GLY A 367 9.64 7.30 -2.01
CA GLY A 367 9.97 6.69 -3.30
C GLY A 367 11.46 6.54 -3.55
N VAL A 368 12.29 7.49 -3.09
CA VAL A 368 13.76 7.41 -3.21
C VAL A 368 14.35 6.39 -2.23
N THR A 369 13.74 6.24 -1.04
CA THR A 369 14.33 5.45 0.05
C THR A 369 13.90 3.98 0.03
N VAL A 370 12.71 3.65 -0.51
CA VAL A 370 12.17 2.28 -0.47
C VAL A 370 12.99 1.28 -1.30
N PHE A 371 13.63 1.72 -2.39
CA PHE A 371 14.54 0.85 -3.14
C PHE A 371 15.80 0.50 -2.33
N PRO A 372 16.60 1.46 -1.81
CA PRO A 372 17.71 1.14 -0.93
C PRO A 372 17.31 0.28 0.28
N ALA A 373 16.16 0.53 0.90
CA ALA A 373 15.64 -0.26 2.00
C ALA A 373 15.54 -1.76 1.65
N SER A 374 14.85 -2.06 0.57
CA SER A 374 14.63 -3.45 0.14
C SER A 374 15.90 -4.11 -0.39
N PHE A 375 16.73 -3.35 -1.11
CA PHE A 375 18.03 -3.84 -1.60
C PHE A 375 18.97 -4.19 -0.45
N LEU A 376 19.12 -3.30 0.55
CA LEU A 376 19.97 -3.52 1.72
C LEU A 376 19.46 -4.69 2.58
N MET A 377 18.13 -4.79 2.78
CA MET A 377 17.54 -5.93 3.47
C MET A 377 17.92 -7.25 2.81
N GLY A 378 17.77 -7.35 1.48
CA GLY A 378 18.15 -8.54 0.72
C GLY A 378 19.66 -8.81 0.73
N MET A 379 20.49 -7.77 0.64
CA MET A 379 21.94 -7.91 0.72
C MET A 379 22.41 -8.43 2.09
N ILE A 380 21.87 -7.89 3.18
CA ILE A 380 22.20 -8.36 4.55
C ILE A 380 21.69 -9.79 4.74
N TRP A 381 20.50 -10.10 4.20
CA TRP A 381 19.94 -11.46 4.25
C TRP A 381 20.86 -12.48 3.57
N ASP A 382 21.31 -12.22 2.34
CA ASP A 382 22.22 -13.10 1.59
C ASP A 382 23.60 -13.23 2.29
N TRP A 383 24.06 -12.16 3.00
CA TRP A 383 25.38 -12.16 3.63
C TRP A 383 25.39 -12.73 5.05
N LYS A 384 24.42 -12.37 5.89
CA LYS A 384 24.39 -12.66 7.34
C LYS A 384 23.15 -13.43 7.79
N GLY A 385 22.24 -13.72 6.86
CA GLY A 385 20.99 -14.43 7.12
C GLY A 385 19.84 -13.53 7.56
N PRO A 386 18.61 -14.10 7.56
CA PRO A 386 17.38 -13.36 7.82
C PRO A 386 17.33 -12.71 9.19
N ALA A 387 17.79 -13.39 10.24
CA ALA A 387 17.73 -12.86 11.61
C ALA A 387 18.47 -11.53 11.73
N VAL A 388 19.70 -11.44 11.18
CA VAL A 388 20.47 -10.19 11.20
C VAL A 388 19.80 -9.11 10.38
N ALA A 389 19.25 -9.43 9.20
CA ALA A 389 18.58 -8.48 8.36
C ALA A 389 17.34 -7.86 9.07
N PHE A 390 16.54 -8.68 9.73
CA PHE A 390 15.40 -8.21 10.52
C PHE A 390 15.82 -7.38 11.73
N LEU A 391 16.87 -7.78 12.47
CA LEU A 391 17.37 -7.03 13.62
C LEU A 391 17.93 -5.66 13.23
N VAL A 392 18.67 -5.57 12.12
CA VAL A 392 19.15 -4.27 11.59
C VAL A 392 17.96 -3.36 11.26
N SER A 393 16.96 -3.87 10.56
CA SER A 393 15.74 -3.11 10.25
C SER A 393 15.01 -2.68 11.53
N ALA A 394 14.86 -3.57 12.53
CA ALA A 394 14.25 -3.25 13.81
C ALA A 394 15.01 -2.12 14.53
N LEU A 395 16.34 -2.19 14.57
CA LEU A 395 17.18 -1.19 15.21
C LEU A 395 17.07 0.18 14.52
N VAL A 396 17.11 0.22 13.18
CA VAL A 396 16.97 1.45 12.43
C VAL A 396 15.57 2.04 12.61
N GLY A 397 14.51 1.22 12.61
CA GLY A 397 13.14 1.64 12.87
C GLY A 397 12.95 2.21 14.28
N ALA A 398 13.48 1.55 15.30
CA ALA A 398 13.47 2.05 16.69
C ALA A 398 14.25 3.36 16.83
N THR A 399 15.40 3.47 16.16
CA THR A 399 16.18 4.70 16.13
C THR A 399 15.40 5.84 15.47
N ALA A 400 14.72 5.59 14.36
CA ALA A 400 13.87 6.57 13.71
C ALA A 400 12.72 7.02 14.62
N ALA A 401 12.08 6.12 15.37
CA ALA A 401 11.04 6.43 16.33
C ALA A 401 11.57 7.35 17.44
N LEU A 402 12.76 7.06 17.98
CA LEU A 402 13.41 7.89 18.98
C LEU A 402 13.77 9.28 18.44
N LEU A 403 14.32 9.36 17.23
CA LEU A 403 14.65 10.63 16.58
C LEU A 403 13.39 11.46 16.28
N LEU A 404 12.28 10.81 15.89
CA LEU A 404 10.99 11.48 15.74
C LEU A 404 10.55 12.10 17.06
N LEU A 405 10.67 11.34 18.16
CA LEU A 405 10.29 11.80 19.49
C LEU A 405 11.13 13.00 19.96
N ILE A 406 12.42 13.03 19.66
CA ILE A 406 13.34 14.07 20.15
C ILE A 406 13.31 15.31 19.26
N PHE A 407 13.40 15.16 17.94
CA PHE A 407 13.70 16.25 17.02
C PHE A 407 12.52 16.87 16.32
N VAL A 408 11.37 16.20 16.26
CA VAL A 408 10.16 16.72 15.62
C VAL A 408 9.22 17.24 16.70
N LYS A 409 8.99 18.55 16.71
CA LYS A 409 8.11 19.21 17.69
C LYS A 409 6.67 19.24 17.17
N PRO A 410 5.65 18.96 17.99
CA PRO A 410 4.27 19.22 17.62
C PRO A 410 4.04 20.72 17.41
N HIS A 411 3.08 21.10 16.55
CA HIS A 411 2.80 22.50 16.29
C HIS A 411 2.09 23.13 17.52
N PRO A 412 2.54 24.29 18.03
CA PRO A 412 2.04 24.86 19.29
C PRO A 412 0.53 25.16 19.33
N GLU A 413 -0.12 25.32 18.17
CA GLU A 413 -1.55 25.67 18.08
C GLU A 413 -2.50 24.45 18.18
N LEU A 414 -1.99 23.23 18.06
CA LEU A 414 -2.81 21.99 18.07
C LEU A 414 -2.80 21.27 19.42
N GLU A 415 -2.00 21.72 20.38
CA GLU A 415 -1.98 21.18 21.77
C GLU A 415 -3.10 21.72 22.66
N ARG A 416 -3.94 22.64 22.20
CA ARG A 416 -5.10 23.06 23.00
C ARG A 416 -6.19 22.01 22.86
N PRO A 417 -6.54 21.25 23.95
CA PRO A 417 -7.74 20.45 23.92
C PRO A 417 -8.90 21.42 23.63
N SER A 418 -9.72 21.08 22.63
CA SER A 418 -10.98 21.74 22.39
C SER A 418 -11.80 21.61 23.69
N THR A 419 -11.77 22.64 24.50
CA THR A 419 -12.75 22.83 25.57
C THR A 419 -14.11 22.98 24.90
N ILE A 420 -14.82 21.87 24.76
CA ILE A 420 -16.28 21.83 24.64
C ILE A 420 -16.77 20.82 25.66
#